data_773fc574393e5a5e102e378a8e4871bd
#
_entry.id   773fc574393e5a5e102e378a8e4871bd
#
_cell.length_a   1.000
_cell.length_b   1.000
_cell.length_c   1.000
_cell.angle_alpha   90.00
_cell.angle_beta   90.00
_cell.angle_gamma   90.00
#
_symmetry.space_group_name_H-M   'P 1'
#
loop_
_entity.id
_entity.type
_entity.pdbx_description
1 polymer ?
#
loop_
_entity_poly.entity_id
_entity_poly.type
_entity_poly.pdbx_seq_one_letter_code
_entity_poly.pdbx_strand_id
1 'polypeptide(L)'
;DRNGTSSPLISPATYTPDSTRANKNVVNWGGWAAIDVDDHNFNNRDLEQQLAQRYGDYYYICYSTASSRKDNPKFRLVFKLSEPIVNRQIKHFWYALNTEFDNLGDRQTKDMSRMYYVPAQYPNAYNFIFTNKGFAITPEILMEKHQFVEKDDNDSFFDRLPKAMQDQV
;
A
#
# COMPACT_ATOMS: atom_id res chain seq x y z
N ASP A 1 -8.51 11.44 -13.80
CA ASP A 1 -9.43 11.88 -14.85
C ASP A 1 -9.11 11.16 -16.15
N ARG A 2 -10.03 10.30 -16.62
CA ARG A 2 -9.87 9.54 -17.88
C ARG A 2 -10.08 10.41 -19.13
N ASN A 3 -10.43 11.67 -18.96
CA ASN A 3 -10.71 12.62 -20.04
C ASN A 3 -9.57 13.59 -20.35
N GLY A 4 -8.33 13.27 -19.95
CA GLY A 4 -7.15 14.06 -20.32
C GLY A 4 -6.88 15.30 -19.49
N THR A 5 -7.66 15.59 -18.47
CA THR A 5 -7.28 16.54 -17.44
C THR A 5 -6.42 15.80 -16.41
N SER A 6 -5.14 16.12 -16.37
CA SER A 6 -4.16 15.47 -15.48
C SER A 6 -4.46 15.79 -14.02
N SER A 7 -5.04 14.84 -13.28
CA SER A 7 -5.00 14.92 -11.82
C SER A 7 -3.56 14.75 -11.34
N PRO A 8 -3.12 15.56 -10.34
CA PRO A 8 -1.78 15.40 -9.80
C PRO A 8 -1.54 14.01 -9.22
N LEU A 9 -0.34 13.50 -9.43
CA LEU A 9 0.13 12.25 -8.87
C LEU A 9 1.14 12.52 -7.76
N ILE A 10 1.07 11.74 -6.70
CA ILE A 10 2.02 11.77 -5.58
C ILE A 10 2.63 10.39 -5.36
N SER A 11 3.84 10.35 -4.86
CA SER A 11 4.53 9.11 -4.50
C SER A 11 5.30 9.31 -3.19
N PRO A 12 5.35 8.30 -2.30
CA PRO A 12 6.23 8.36 -1.15
C PRO A 12 7.71 8.21 -1.53
N ALA A 13 8.01 7.73 -2.74
CA ALA A 13 9.36 7.44 -3.19
C ALA A 13 10.17 8.71 -3.49
N THR A 14 11.41 8.72 -3.02
CA THR A 14 12.45 9.63 -3.49
C THR A 14 13.41 8.87 -4.39
N TYR A 15 14.00 9.56 -5.36
CA TYR A 15 14.81 8.95 -6.40
C TYR A 15 16.24 9.47 -6.38
N THR A 16 17.16 8.67 -6.91
CA THR A 16 18.52 9.12 -7.20
C THR A 16 18.45 10.37 -8.08
N PRO A 17 19.21 11.46 -7.76
CA PRO A 17 19.23 12.67 -8.58
C PRO A 17 19.49 12.36 -10.06
N ASP A 18 18.84 13.11 -10.95
CA ASP A 18 18.96 13.00 -12.42
C ASP A 18 18.61 11.60 -12.98
N SER A 19 17.75 10.86 -12.28
CA SER A 19 17.30 9.54 -12.71
C SER A 19 15.82 9.53 -13.11
N THR A 20 15.38 8.42 -13.70
CA THR A 20 13.99 8.19 -14.06
C THR A 20 13.20 7.51 -12.93
N ARG A 21 11.87 7.60 -13.01
CA ARG A 21 10.98 6.87 -12.11
C ARG A 21 11.01 5.37 -12.42
N ALA A 22 11.85 4.66 -11.68
CA ALA A 22 11.96 3.20 -11.75
C ALA A 22 12.35 2.65 -10.39
N ASN A 23 11.96 1.43 -10.07
CA ASN A 23 12.24 0.81 -8.77
C ASN A 23 13.73 0.83 -8.40
N LYS A 24 14.60 0.59 -9.37
CA LYS A 24 16.06 0.62 -9.19
C LYS A 24 16.61 1.97 -8.73
N ASN A 25 15.87 3.05 -9.01
CA ASN A 25 16.26 4.42 -8.69
C ASN A 25 15.65 4.93 -7.39
N VAL A 26 14.78 4.16 -6.74
CA VAL A 26 14.17 4.54 -5.47
C VAL A 26 15.20 4.48 -4.35
N VAL A 27 15.39 5.61 -3.68
CA VAL A 27 16.31 5.74 -2.53
C VAL A 27 15.58 5.36 -1.24
N ASN A 28 14.42 5.96 -1.02
CA ASN A 28 13.61 5.67 0.15
C ASN A 28 12.13 6.00 -0.10
N TRP A 29 11.27 5.63 0.86
CA TRP A 29 9.96 6.22 1.06
C TRP A 29 10.06 7.24 2.19
N GLY A 30 9.61 8.48 1.92
CA GLY A 30 9.67 9.55 2.90
C GLY A 30 8.34 9.74 3.62
N GLY A 31 8.29 9.60 4.89
CA GLY A 31 7.25 10.10 5.78
C GLY A 31 5.82 9.56 5.66
N TRP A 32 5.48 8.82 4.62
CA TRP A 32 4.15 8.24 4.44
C TRP A 32 4.18 6.99 3.56
N ALA A 33 3.14 6.18 3.68
CA ALA A 33 2.89 5.01 2.85
C ALA A 33 1.39 4.90 2.58
N ALA A 34 1.01 4.16 1.57
CA ALA A 34 -0.40 3.98 1.21
C ALA A 34 -0.73 2.54 0.83
N ILE A 35 -1.98 2.16 1.02
CA ILE A 35 -2.56 0.92 0.48
C ILE A 35 -3.84 1.24 -0.27
N ASP A 36 -4.02 0.63 -1.44
CA ASP A 36 -5.27 0.66 -2.19
C ASP A 36 -6.16 -0.49 -1.75
N VAL A 37 -7.43 -0.18 -1.45
CA VAL A 37 -8.42 -1.16 -1.01
C VAL A 37 -9.51 -1.24 -2.04
N ASP A 38 -9.49 -2.31 -2.85
CA ASP A 38 -10.48 -2.58 -3.88
C ASP A 38 -11.48 -3.66 -3.46
N ASP A 39 -10.99 -4.68 -2.76
CA ASP A 39 -11.80 -5.79 -2.25
C ASP A 39 -11.82 -5.77 -0.72
N HIS A 40 -13.01 -5.73 -0.14
CA HIS A 40 -13.21 -5.72 1.31
C HIS A 40 -14.62 -6.14 1.69
N ASN A 41 -14.82 -6.40 2.97
CA ASN A 41 -16.10 -6.79 3.56
C ASN A 41 -16.70 -5.70 4.47
N PHE A 42 -16.23 -4.45 4.37
CA PHE A 42 -16.78 -3.36 5.16
C PHE A 42 -18.17 -2.97 4.65
N ASN A 43 -19.06 -2.63 5.59
CA ASN A 43 -20.32 -2.02 5.26
C ASN A 43 -20.09 -0.57 4.80
N ASN A 44 -20.68 -0.21 3.66
CA ASN A 44 -20.53 1.13 3.10
C ASN A 44 -21.14 2.26 3.95
N ARG A 45 -22.11 1.94 4.83
CA ARG A 45 -22.76 2.95 5.69
C ARG A 45 -21.88 3.40 6.84
N ASP A 46 -21.06 2.48 7.37
CA ASP A 46 -20.31 2.67 8.60
C ASP A 46 -18.81 2.50 8.38
N LEU A 47 -18.32 2.77 7.15
CA LEU A 47 -16.93 2.53 6.79
C LEU A 47 -15.94 3.25 7.73
N GLU A 48 -16.20 4.53 8.01
CA GLU A 48 -15.34 5.32 8.91
C GLU A 48 -15.26 4.71 10.31
N GLN A 49 -16.42 4.31 10.86
CA GLN A 49 -16.50 3.67 12.18
C GLN A 49 -15.82 2.31 12.20
N GLN A 50 -16.04 1.49 11.18
CA GLN A 50 -15.43 0.16 11.08
C GLN A 50 -13.92 0.21 10.98
N LEU A 51 -13.38 1.14 10.19
CA LEU A 51 -11.94 1.38 10.11
C LEU A 51 -11.38 1.88 11.44
N ALA A 52 -12.08 2.79 12.12
CA ALA A 52 -11.66 3.28 13.42
C ALA A 52 -11.68 2.21 14.50
N GLN A 53 -12.65 1.29 14.49
CA GLN A 53 -12.71 0.17 15.42
C GLN A 53 -11.53 -0.79 15.26
N ARG A 54 -11.11 -1.04 14.01
CA ARG A 54 -10.02 -1.99 13.72
C ARG A 54 -8.64 -1.35 13.79
N TYR A 55 -8.52 -0.12 13.29
CA TYR A 55 -7.22 0.53 13.05
C TYR A 55 -7.11 1.91 13.68
N GLY A 56 -8.00 2.24 14.61
CA GLY A 56 -8.12 3.58 15.19
C GLY A 56 -6.91 4.06 15.97
N ASP A 57 -5.97 3.20 16.34
CA ASP A 57 -4.72 3.59 16.98
C ASP A 57 -3.79 4.36 16.04
N TYR A 58 -3.94 4.16 14.74
CA TYR A 58 -3.06 4.76 13.74
C TYR A 58 -3.63 6.05 13.16
N TYR A 59 -2.72 6.97 12.80
CA TYR A 59 -3.08 8.11 11.98
C TYR A 59 -3.20 7.66 10.52
N TYR A 60 -4.37 7.86 9.93
CA TYR A 60 -4.56 7.63 8.51
C TYR A 60 -5.53 8.64 7.90
N ILE A 61 -5.37 8.87 6.61
CA ILE A 61 -6.33 9.54 5.75
C ILE A 61 -6.94 8.49 4.84
N CYS A 62 -8.27 8.45 4.77
CA CYS A 62 -9.02 7.56 3.88
C CYS A 62 -9.74 8.41 2.85
N TYR A 63 -9.55 8.11 1.58
CA TYR A 63 -10.30 8.76 0.51
C TYR A 63 -10.66 7.80 -0.61
N SER A 64 -11.82 8.07 -1.23
CA SER A 64 -12.35 7.28 -2.32
C SER A 64 -11.52 7.40 -3.59
N THR A 65 -11.49 6.33 -4.38
CA THR A 65 -10.86 6.28 -5.70
C THR A 65 -11.90 6.39 -6.82
N ALA A 66 -11.46 6.51 -8.07
CA ALA A 66 -12.33 6.77 -9.23
C ALA A 66 -13.39 5.69 -9.46
N SER A 67 -13.11 4.45 -9.09
CA SER A 67 -14.03 3.32 -9.25
C SER A 67 -14.90 3.02 -8.04
N SER A 68 -14.86 3.89 -7.02
CA SER A 68 -15.70 3.74 -5.83
C SER A 68 -17.19 3.86 -6.16
N ARG A 69 -18.00 2.94 -5.62
CA ARG A 69 -19.45 2.94 -5.75
C ARG A 69 -20.08 2.83 -4.36
N LYS A 70 -21.32 3.27 -4.22
CA LYS A 70 -22.02 3.25 -2.95
C LYS A 70 -22.22 1.84 -2.38
N ASP A 71 -22.43 0.87 -3.25
CA ASP A 71 -22.56 -0.54 -2.92
C ASP A 71 -21.21 -1.28 -2.79
N ASN A 72 -20.16 -0.69 -3.31
CA ASN A 72 -18.79 -1.20 -3.20
C ASN A 72 -17.80 -0.04 -3.13
N PRO A 73 -17.62 0.60 -1.95
CA PRO A 73 -16.66 1.67 -1.79
C PRO A 73 -15.25 1.17 -2.05
N LYS A 74 -14.51 1.90 -2.89
CA LYS A 74 -13.09 1.67 -3.13
C LYS A 74 -12.32 2.89 -2.67
N PHE A 75 -11.25 2.65 -1.94
CA PHE A 75 -10.57 3.73 -1.25
C PHE A 75 -9.08 3.47 -1.09
N ARG A 76 -8.39 4.51 -0.70
CA ARG A 76 -6.97 4.49 -0.37
C ARG A 76 -6.79 4.93 1.07
N LEU A 77 -5.95 4.20 1.78
CA LEU A 77 -5.50 4.55 3.11
C LEU A 77 -4.07 5.10 3.01
N VAL A 78 -3.86 6.30 3.52
CA VAL A 78 -2.54 6.95 3.58
C VAL A 78 -2.13 7.04 5.03
N PHE A 79 -1.00 6.44 5.37
CA PHE A 79 -0.47 6.35 6.73
C PHE A 79 0.70 7.29 6.91
N LYS A 80 0.74 7.96 8.06
CA LYS A 80 1.92 8.72 8.46
C LYS A 80 2.97 7.78 9.04
N LEU A 81 4.22 7.95 8.64
CA LEU A 81 5.37 7.22 9.17
C LEU A 81 6.19 8.13 10.09
N SER A 82 6.71 7.56 11.18
CA SER A 82 7.58 8.29 12.11
C SER A 82 8.95 8.62 11.52
N GLU A 83 9.38 7.82 10.53
CA GLU A 83 10.67 7.96 9.87
C GLU A 83 10.64 7.39 8.44
N PRO A 84 11.54 7.83 7.55
CA PRO A 84 11.63 7.28 6.21
C PRO A 84 12.05 5.81 6.21
N ILE A 85 11.73 5.11 5.11
CA ILE A 85 12.09 3.71 4.90
C ILE A 85 13.09 3.65 3.75
N VAL A 86 14.28 3.08 4.01
CA VAL A 86 15.30 2.92 2.97
C VAL A 86 14.93 1.82 1.98
N ASN A 87 15.45 1.91 0.76
CA ASN A 87 15.13 1.01 -0.35
C ASN A 87 15.12 -0.48 0.04
N ARG A 88 16.17 -0.96 0.69
CA ARG A 88 16.29 -2.39 1.06
C ARG A 88 15.22 -2.89 2.02
N GLN A 89 14.53 -1.99 2.72
CA GLN A 89 13.49 -2.32 3.70
C GLN A 89 12.08 -2.22 3.12
N ILE A 90 11.89 -1.63 1.95
CA ILE A 90 10.57 -1.32 1.41
C ILE A 90 9.74 -2.58 1.20
N LYS A 91 10.31 -3.66 0.68
CA LYS A 91 9.58 -4.93 0.48
C LYS A 91 9.08 -5.50 1.80
N HIS A 92 9.95 -5.56 2.81
CA HIS A 92 9.58 -6.03 4.14
C HIS A 92 8.53 -5.12 4.78
N PHE A 93 8.74 -3.81 4.71
CA PHE A 93 7.79 -2.86 5.28
C PHE A 93 6.41 -2.97 4.62
N TRP A 94 6.36 -3.07 3.29
CA TRP A 94 5.08 -3.24 2.60
C TRP A 94 4.36 -4.53 3.04
N TYR A 95 5.09 -5.62 3.16
CA TYR A 95 4.55 -6.88 3.68
C TYR A 95 4.00 -6.71 5.10
N ALA A 96 4.76 -6.07 5.98
CA ALA A 96 4.36 -5.81 7.36
C ALA A 96 3.13 -4.90 7.44
N LEU A 97 3.10 -3.83 6.64
CA LEU A 97 1.97 -2.91 6.55
C LEU A 97 0.70 -3.63 6.10
N ASN A 98 0.79 -4.37 5.01
CA ASN A 98 -0.36 -5.09 4.47
C ASN A 98 -0.86 -6.18 5.44
N THR A 99 0.04 -6.87 6.13
CA THR A 99 -0.32 -7.86 7.15
C THR A 99 -0.99 -7.21 8.35
N GLU A 100 -0.48 -6.08 8.84
CA GLU A 100 -1.09 -5.33 9.95
C GLU A 100 -2.51 -4.88 9.63
N PHE A 101 -2.78 -4.54 8.38
CA PHE A 101 -4.09 -4.11 7.90
C PHE A 101 -4.86 -5.24 7.21
N ASP A 102 -4.71 -6.48 7.69
CA ASP A 102 -5.50 -7.66 7.32
C ASP A 102 -5.49 -7.99 5.82
N ASN A 103 -4.37 -7.70 5.15
CA ASN A 103 -4.18 -7.92 3.72
C ASN A 103 -5.21 -7.18 2.83
N LEU A 104 -5.65 -6.00 3.28
CA LEU A 104 -6.58 -5.16 2.53
C LEU A 104 -5.97 -4.59 1.25
N GLY A 105 -4.65 -4.43 1.22
CA GLY A 105 -3.96 -3.80 0.10
C GLY A 105 -3.97 -4.65 -1.16
N ASP A 106 -4.16 -3.98 -2.30
CA ASP A 106 -3.93 -4.58 -3.60
C ASP A 106 -2.44 -4.97 -3.73
N ARG A 107 -2.18 -6.19 -4.18
CA ARG A 107 -0.81 -6.71 -4.38
C ARG A 107 0.04 -5.84 -5.31
N GLN A 108 -0.59 -5.10 -6.22
CA GLN A 108 0.11 -4.18 -7.10
C GLN A 108 0.69 -2.96 -6.36
N THR A 109 0.20 -2.62 -5.17
CA THR A 109 0.73 -1.51 -4.37
C THR A 109 2.11 -1.77 -3.78
N LYS A 110 2.63 -2.98 -3.90
CA LYS A 110 4.02 -3.33 -3.53
C LYS A 110 5.09 -2.70 -4.43
N ASP A 111 4.72 -2.10 -5.55
CA ASP A 111 5.64 -1.39 -6.43
C ASP A 111 6.25 -0.18 -5.70
N MET A 112 7.56 -0.20 -5.51
CA MET A 112 8.29 0.84 -4.78
C MET A 112 8.17 2.23 -5.43
N SER A 113 7.99 2.30 -6.72
CA SER A 113 7.88 3.55 -7.48
C SER A 113 6.44 3.94 -7.80
N ARG A 114 5.45 3.31 -7.15
CA ARG A 114 4.04 3.57 -7.41
C ARG A 114 3.67 5.01 -7.13
N MET A 115 2.88 5.57 -8.02
CA MET A 115 2.29 6.89 -7.89
C MET A 115 0.78 6.76 -7.63
N TYR A 116 0.26 7.69 -6.86
CA TYR A 116 -1.14 7.72 -6.47
C TYR A 116 -1.76 9.05 -6.89
N TYR A 117 -3.00 8.99 -7.39
CA TYR A 117 -3.77 10.21 -7.57
C TYR A 117 -4.10 10.84 -6.22
N VAL A 118 -4.01 12.16 -6.14
CA VAL A 118 -4.49 12.90 -4.97
C VAL A 118 -6.00 12.74 -4.83
N PRO A 119 -6.57 13.01 -3.63
CA PRO A 119 -8.02 13.01 -3.45
C PRO A 119 -8.71 13.92 -4.47
N ALA A 120 -9.77 13.43 -5.10
CA ALA A 120 -10.54 14.18 -6.07
C ALA A 120 -12.01 13.74 -6.02
N GLN A 121 -12.89 14.60 -6.51
CA GLN A 121 -14.29 14.26 -6.72
C GLN A 121 -14.46 13.75 -8.16
N TYR A 122 -14.84 12.50 -8.29
CA TYR A 122 -15.06 11.88 -9.59
C TYR A 122 -16.55 11.89 -9.94
N PRO A 123 -16.93 12.32 -11.16
CA PRO A 123 -18.33 12.23 -11.60
C PRO A 123 -18.85 10.80 -11.50
N ASN A 124 -20.06 10.63 -11.01
CA ASN A 124 -20.76 9.33 -10.89
C ASN A 124 -20.07 8.31 -9.96
N ALA A 125 -19.10 8.73 -9.17
CA ALA A 125 -18.47 7.89 -8.16
C ALA A 125 -19.04 8.20 -6.77
N TYR A 126 -18.90 7.24 -5.87
CA TYR A 126 -19.18 7.47 -4.45
C TYR A 126 -17.92 8.09 -3.81
N ASN A 127 -17.94 9.42 -3.65
CA ASN A 127 -16.80 10.19 -3.17
C ASN A 127 -16.88 10.45 -1.67
N PHE A 128 -15.76 10.24 -0.99
CA PHE A 128 -15.60 10.53 0.43
C PHE A 128 -14.15 10.75 0.79
N ILE A 129 -13.92 11.47 1.87
CA ILE A 129 -12.63 11.64 2.52
C ILE A 129 -12.84 11.85 4.01
N PHE A 130 -12.04 11.16 4.82
CA PHE A 130 -11.99 11.37 6.27
C PHE A 130 -10.61 11.03 6.82
N THR A 131 -10.32 11.56 8.00
CA THR A 131 -9.04 11.37 8.68
C THR A 131 -9.28 10.81 10.07
N ASN A 132 -8.50 9.79 10.45
CA ASN A 132 -8.43 9.30 11.80
C ASN A 132 -7.16 9.83 12.47
N LYS A 133 -7.30 10.45 13.62
CA LYS A 133 -6.17 10.92 14.42
C LYS A 133 -5.64 9.77 15.28
N GLY A 134 -4.34 9.55 15.22
CA GLY A 134 -3.69 8.46 15.94
C GLY A 134 -2.18 8.56 15.82
N PHE A 135 -1.50 7.46 16.08
CA PHE A 135 -0.06 7.40 16.05
C PHE A 135 0.48 7.23 14.64
N ALA A 136 1.61 7.87 14.35
CA ALA A 136 2.41 7.53 13.19
C ALA A 136 2.90 6.08 13.31
N ILE A 137 3.01 5.38 12.20
CA ILE A 137 3.58 4.04 12.15
C ILE A 137 5.10 4.16 12.34
N THR A 138 5.64 3.38 13.29
CA THR A 138 7.09 3.22 13.43
C THR A 138 7.52 2.02 12.60
N PRO A 139 8.25 2.21 11.48
CA PRO A 139 8.54 1.13 10.54
C PRO A 139 9.26 -0.05 11.17
N GLU A 140 10.25 0.20 12.03
CA GLU A 140 11.02 -0.88 12.68
C GLU A 140 10.13 -1.76 13.56
N ILE A 141 9.23 -1.17 14.34
CA ILE A 141 8.30 -1.91 15.22
C ILE A 141 7.39 -2.79 14.37
N LEU A 142 6.87 -2.26 13.29
CA LEU A 142 5.95 -2.99 12.41
C LEU A 142 6.66 -4.16 11.71
N MET A 143 7.88 -3.93 11.21
CA MET A 143 8.69 -4.97 10.58
C MET A 143 9.13 -6.05 11.56
N GLU A 144 9.41 -5.70 12.81
CA GLU A 144 9.73 -6.67 13.87
C GLU A 144 8.51 -7.53 14.21
N LYS A 145 7.35 -6.93 14.28
CA LYS A 145 6.09 -7.64 14.53
C LYS A 145 5.74 -8.63 13.42
N HIS A 146 5.99 -8.26 12.17
CA HIS A 146 5.67 -9.06 10.98
C HIS A 146 6.94 -9.40 10.23
N GLN A 147 7.57 -10.50 10.61
CA GLN A 147 8.81 -10.96 9.99
C GLN A 147 8.57 -11.38 8.53
N PHE A 148 9.54 -11.04 7.69
CA PHE A 148 9.50 -11.31 6.27
C PHE A 148 10.73 -12.12 5.87
N VAL A 149 10.50 -13.29 5.27
CA VAL A 149 11.56 -14.12 4.70
C VAL A 149 11.48 -13.96 3.18
N GLU A 150 12.50 -13.35 2.60
CA GLU A 150 12.65 -13.31 1.16
C GLU A 150 12.88 -14.75 0.67
N LYS A 151 12.05 -15.22 -0.29
CA LYS A 151 12.32 -16.49 -0.95
C LYS A 151 13.58 -16.30 -1.80
N ASP A 152 14.60 -17.10 -1.53
CA ASP A 152 15.78 -17.16 -2.38
C ASP A 152 15.38 -17.53 -3.81
N ASP A 153 16.07 -16.93 -4.79
CA ASP A 153 15.88 -17.31 -6.21
C ASP A 153 16.12 -18.81 -6.45
N ASN A 154 16.86 -19.46 -5.56
CA ASN A 154 17.05 -20.92 -5.56
C ASN A 154 15.76 -21.70 -5.27
N ASP A 155 14.88 -21.20 -4.39
CA ASP A 155 13.59 -21.84 -4.13
C ASP A 155 12.67 -21.78 -5.35
N SER A 156 12.69 -20.67 -6.08
CA SER A 156 11.91 -20.50 -7.30
C SER A 156 12.43 -21.40 -8.44
N PHE A 157 13.73 -21.66 -8.48
CA PHE A 157 14.32 -22.62 -9.42
C PHE A 157 13.93 -24.06 -9.09
N PHE A 158 13.97 -24.44 -7.80
CA PHE A 158 13.54 -25.75 -7.32
C PHE A 158 12.06 -26.02 -7.67
N ASP A 159 11.19 -25.05 -7.44
CA ASP A 159 9.76 -25.15 -7.75
C ASP A 159 9.47 -25.28 -9.26
N ARG A 160 10.39 -24.86 -10.13
CA ARG A 160 10.30 -25.00 -11.59
C ARG A 160 10.82 -26.32 -12.12
N LEU A 161 11.51 -27.11 -11.28
CA LEU A 161 12.00 -28.42 -11.69
C LEU A 161 10.83 -29.39 -11.89
N PRO A 162 10.94 -30.33 -12.84
CA PRO A 162 9.99 -31.44 -12.94
C PRO A 162 9.89 -32.19 -11.61
N LYS A 163 8.69 -32.60 -11.23
CA LYS A 163 8.41 -33.23 -9.93
C LYS A 163 9.33 -34.43 -9.65
N ALA A 164 9.66 -35.22 -10.70
CA ALA A 164 10.59 -36.34 -10.61
C ALA A 164 12.01 -35.94 -10.20
N MET A 165 12.42 -34.68 -10.49
CA MET A 165 13.71 -34.14 -10.06
C MET A 165 13.65 -33.53 -8.66
N GLN A 166 12.50 -32.97 -8.26
CA GLN A 166 12.30 -32.47 -6.90
C GLN A 166 12.38 -33.60 -5.86
N ASP A 167 11.88 -34.77 -6.20
CA ASP A 167 11.85 -35.95 -5.31
C ASP A 167 13.24 -36.61 -5.13
N GLN A 168 14.26 -36.16 -5.87
CA GLN A 168 15.64 -36.70 -5.79
C GLN A 168 16.58 -35.82 -4.91
N VAL A 169 16.08 -34.74 -4.35
CA VAL A 169 16.89 -33.82 -3.56
C VAL A 169 16.55 -33.99 -2.04
#